data_a65b9207b8480ecdee104ab270811701
#
_entry.id   a65b9207b8480ecdee104ab270811701
#
_cell.length_a   1.000
_cell.length_b   1.000
_cell.length_c   1.000
_cell.angle_alpha   90.00
_cell.angle_beta   90.00
_cell.angle_gamma   90.00
#
_symmetry.space_group_name_H-M   'P 1'
#
loop_
_entity.id
_entity.type
_entity.pdbx_description
1 polymer ?
#
loop_
_entity_poly.entity_id
_entity_poly.type
_entity_poly.pdbx_seq_one_letter_code
_entity_poly.pdbx_strand_id
1 'polypeptide(L)'
;MATITEVYPSYAKAGDSAITIIGTGFQDTPNLSKVYHRKHGQTTWEDVDPARVTFVSATELTIAIDAANTDGWDSGLNDVGVSDFGDATPDESVAQALFFYVAGAYSPDDVIKGAVEELYIEGLFMGHTHGSLDIEHGVETSEIEVDQSLLPVRTIKAGETFSLAVPLAEVTLEHIKEVWGISASIEELGAGRRRLTFGGDTAITEKSVMLVLPAGSGKKFALTFYRCAVLASGTLSWSKEEQVDLPIQLTVLADTSRPAGDQVGRWEEYTA
;
A
#
# COMPACT_ATOMS: atom_id res chain seq x y z
N MET A 1 18.29 29.61 -26.22
CA MET A 1 17.38 29.22 -25.16
C MET A 1 17.00 27.76 -25.39
N ALA A 2 17.34 26.89 -24.45
CA ALA A 2 17.02 25.47 -24.54
C ALA A 2 15.54 25.26 -24.25
N THR A 3 14.90 24.34 -24.98
CA THR A 3 13.49 23.96 -24.76
C THR A 3 13.38 22.46 -24.75
N ILE A 4 12.43 21.89 -23.97
CA ILE A 4 12.12 20.46 -23.96
C ILE A 4 10.83 20.24 -24.74
N THR A 5 10.81 19.24 -25.60
CA THR A 5 9.62 18.77 -26.30
C THR A 5 9.09 17.48 -25.69
N GLU A 6 9.99 16.58 -25.27
CA GLU A 6 9.64 15.24 -24.80
C GLU A 6 10.74 14.69 -23.89
N VAL A 7 10.36 13.82 -22.97
CA VAL A 7 11.27 12.94 -22.23
C VAL A 7 10.88 11.48 -22.51
N TYR A 8 11.86 10.68 -22.95
CA TYR A 8 11.65 9.29 -23.32
C TYR A 8 12.68 8.36 -22.67
N PRO A 9 12.26 7.24 -22.09
CA PRO A 9 10.86 6.90 -21.81
C PRO A 9 10.24 7.90 -20.83
N SER A 10 8.93 8.04 -20.84
CA SER A 10 8.21 8.96 -19.93
C SER A 10 8.19 8.47 -18.48
N TYR A 11 8.81 7.34 -18.19
CA TYR A 11 9.06 6.85 -16.84
C TYR A 11 10.41 6.11 -16.78
N ALA A 12 11.02 6.10 -15.60
CA ALA A 12 12.14 5.24 -15.26
C ALA A 12 12.05 4.79 -13.80
N LYS A 13 12.74 3.73 -13.49
CA LYS A 13 12.94 3.23 -12.12
C LYS A 13 14.41 3.25 -11.76
N ALA A 14 14.71 3.17 -10.48
CA ALA A 14 16.07 3.06 -10.00
C ALA A 14 16.82 1.90 -10.69
N GLY A 15 17.98 2.22 -11.29
CA GLY A 15 18.78 1.26 -12.03
C GLY A 15 18.46 1.13 -13.52
N ASP A 16 17.50 1.87 -14.07
CA ASP A 16 17.35 2.00 -15.51
C ASP A 16 18.58 2.68 -16.12
N SER A 17 18.93 2.33 -17.36
CA SER A 17 20.21 2.76 -17.95
C SER A 17 20.26 4.23 -18.28
N ALA A 18 19.22 4.80 -18.86
CA ALA A 18 19.14 6.22 -19.19
C ALA A 18 17.72 6.66 -19.59
N ILE A 19 17.46 7.98 -19.49
CA ILE A 19 16.35 8.66 -20.13
C ILE A 19 16.89 9.64 -21.16
N THR A 20 16.13 9.88 -22.22
CA THR A 20 16.47 10.83 -23.29
C THR A 20 15.55 12.04 -23.23
N ILE A 21 16.12 13.23 -23.27
CA ILE A 21 15.41 14.49 -23.38
C ILE A 21 15.50 14.96 -24.83
N ILE A 22 14.36 15.13 -25.46
CA ILE A 22 14.24 15.69 -26.81
C ILE A 22 13.82 17.17 -26.72
N GLY A 23 14.44 18.00 -27.51
CA GLY A 23 14.17 19.45 -27.46
C GLY A 23 14.92 20.24 -28.54
N THR A 24 15.26 21.48 -28.24
CA THR A 24 16.05 22.31 -29.10
C THR A 24 16.99 23.21 -28.30
N GLY A 25 18.10 23.64 -28.92
CA GLY A 25 19.00 24.62 -28.35
C GLY A 25 19.93 24.08 -27.26
N PHE A 26 20.08 22.77 -27.17
CA PHE A 26 21.02 22.18 -26.22
C PHE A 26 22.46 22.45 -26.59
N GLN A 27 23.31 22.67 -25.61
CA GLN A 27 24.70 23.05 -25.76
C GLN A 27 25.63 21.99 -25.19
N ASP A 28 26.77 21.80 -25.89
CA ASP A 28 27.85 20.89 -25.48
C ASP A 28 28.87 21.58 -24.56
N THR A 29 29.80 20.80 -24.04
CA THR A 29 30.94 21.32 -23.30
C THR A 29 31.76 22.34 -24.15
N PRO A 30 32.24 23.46 -23.55
CA PRO A 30 32.28 23.72 -22.10
C PRO A 30 30.99 24.32 -21.52
N ASN A 31 29.96 24.52 -22.32
CA ASN A 31 28.71 25.17 -21.96
C ASN A 31 27.54 24.19 -21.92
N LEU A 32 27.78 22.98 -21.40
CA LEU A 32 26.77 21.94 -21.30
C LEU A 32 25.48 22.46 -20.64
N SER A 33 24.37 22.29 -21.34
CA SER A 33 23.05 22.61 -20.79
C SER A 33 22.81 21.86 -19.48
N LYS A 34 22.39 22.57 -18.45
CA LYS A 34 22.07 21.99 -17.17
C LYS A 34 20.66 21.38 -17.17
N VAL A 35 20.53 20.23 -16.57
CA VAL A 35 19.25 19.57 -16.37
C VAL A 35 18.86 19.66 -14.92
N TYR A 36 17.59 19.89 -14.68
CA TYR A 36 16.98 20.00 -13.35
C TYR A 36 15.76 19.10 -13.27
N HIS A 37 15.43 18.73 -12.06
CA HIS A 37 14.15 18.08 -11.76
C HIS A 37 13.53 18.70 -10.51
N ARG A 38 12.25 18.49 -10.34
CA ARG A 38 11.49 18.76 -9.11
C ARG A 38 10.27 17.85 -9.05
N LYS A 39 9.81 17.53 -7.86
CA LYS A 39 8.52 16.87 -7.71
C LYS A 39 7.42 17.75 -8.28
N HIS A 40 6.53 17.17 -9.08
CA HIS A 40 5.44 17.92 -9.71
C HIS A 40 4.59 18.67 -8.67
N GLY A 41 4.37 19.96 -8.92
CA GLY A 41 3.67 20.85 -8.00
C GLY A 41 4.53 21.49 -6.91
N GLN A 42 5.83 21.18 -6.83
CA GLN A 42 6.79 21.89 -5.98
C GLN A 42 7.39 23.09 -6.72
N THR A 43 8.03 24.00 -5.97
CA THR A 43 8.64 25.22 -6.52
C THR A 43 10.16 25.14 -6.59
N THR A 44 10.78 24.24 -5.85
CA THR A 44 12.24 24.12 -5.76
C THR A 44 12.75 23.16 -6.82
N TRP A 45 13.72 23.61 -7.62
CA TRP A 45 14.44 22.81 -8.58
C TRP A 45 15.70 22.23 -7.96
N GLU A 46 16.02 20.99 -8.30
CA GLU A 46 17.24 20.28 -7.92
C GLU A 46 18.07 20.00 -9.17
N ASP A 47 19.38 20.10 -9.05
CA ASP A 47 20.30 19.87 -10.17
C ASP A 47 20.51 18.38 -10.39
N VAL A 48 20.44 17.92 -11.62
CA VAL A 48 21.00 16.62 -12.01
C VAL A 48 22.52 16.76 -12.12
N ASP A 49 23.25 15.79 -11.55
CA ASP A 49 24.72 15.79 -11.64
C ASP A 49 25.19 15.90 -13.11
N PRO A 50 25.94 16.95 -13.48
CA PRO A 50 26.42 17.12 -14.85
C PRO A 50 27.21 15.92 -15.41
N ALA A 51 27.84 15.13 -14.55
CA ALA A 51 28.55 13.91 -14.96
C ALA A 51 27.62 12.82 -15.53
N ARG A 52 26.31 12.93 -15.27
CA ARG A 52 25.28 12.01 -15.77
C ARG A 52 24.55 12.51 -16.99
N VAL A 53 24.75 13.77 -17.33
CA VAL A 53 24.15 14.39 -18.51
C VAL A 53 25.11 14.22 -19.68
N THR A 54 24.65 13.57 -20.73
CA THR A 54 25.43 13.39 -21.96
C THR A 54 24.79 14.19 -23.07
N PHE A 55 25.55 15.08 -23.67
CA PHE A 55 25.14 15.79 -24.89
C PHE A 55 25.26 14.86 -26.10
N VAL A 56 24.15 14.63 -26.78
CA VAL A 56 24.09 13.83 -28.02
C VAL A 56 24.05 14.77 -29.24
N SER A 57 23.20 15.78 -29.18
CA SER A 57 23.07 16.79 -30.23
C SER A 57 22.38 18.04 -29.68
N ALA A 58 22.28 19.08 -30.52
CA ALA A 58 21.53 20.31 -30.19
C ALA A 58 20.01 20.05 -29.94
N THR A 59 19.53 18.84 -30.18
CA THR A 59 18.13 18.45 -29.99
C THR A 59 17.97 17.24 -29.06
N GLU A 60 19.07 16.71 -28.50
CA GLU A 60 19.03 15.50 -27.69
C GLU A 60 20.06 15.52 -26.55
N LEU A 61 19.60 15.28 -25.34
CA LEU A 61 20.41 14.98 -24.15
C LEU A 61 20.01 13.61 -23.59
N THR A 62 20.98 12.92 -22.98
CA THR A 62 20.69 11.68 -22.24
C THR A 62 21.09 11.86 -20.78
N ILE A 63 20.32 11.30 -19.86
CA ILE A 63 20.59 11.30 -18.43
C ILE A 63 20.71 9.86 -17.96
N ALA A 64 21.83 9.51 -17.35
CA ALA A 64 21.99 8.20 -16.69
C ALA A 64 21.26 8.18 -15.35
N ILE A 65 20.32 7.27 -15.18
CA ILE A 65 19.60 7.05 -13.92
C ILE A 65 20.31 5.93 -13.15
N ASP A 66 20.76 6.23 -11.94
CA ASP A 66 21.45 5.24 -11.10
C ASP A 66 20.51 4.54 -10.11
N ALA A 67 20.95 3.36 -9.66
CA ALA A 67 20.21 2.56 -8.69
C ALA A 67 20.16 3.21 -7.29
N ALA A 68 21.12 4.07 -6.97
CA ALA A 68 21.21 4.74 -5.68
C ALA A 68 20.38 6.03 -5.60
N ASN A 69 19.81 6.48 -6.72
CA ASN A 69 19.07 7.75 -6.83
C ASN A 69 19.85 8.92 -6.23
N THR A 70 21.14 9.06 -6.58
CA THR A 70 22.01 10.09 -6.00
C THR A 70 21.66 11.50 -6.47
N ASP A 71 20.88 11.62 -7.56
CA ASP A 71 20.33 12.91 -8.00
C ASP A 71 19.09 13.33 -7.20
N GLY A 72 18.54 12.46 -6.34
CA GLY A 72 17.42 12.80 -5.47
C GLY A 72 16.04 12.83 -6.15
N TRP A 73 15.85 12.11 -7.28
CA TRP A 73 14.55 12.04 -7.95
C TRP A 73 13.44 11.63 -6.98
N ASP A 74 12.40 12.43 -6.91
CA ASP A 74 11.23 12.12 -6.10
C ASP A 74 10.41 10.97 -6.71
N SER A 75 9.98 10.05 -5.86
CA SER A 75 9.06 8.99 -6.31
C SER A 75 7.73 9.60 -6.76
N GLY A 76 7.31 9.23 -7.97
CA GLY A 76 6.11 9.75 -8.62
C GLY A 76 6.42 10.71 -9.78
N LEU A 77 5.52 11.64 -10.01
CA LEU A 77 5.63 12.57 -11.13
C LEU A 77 6.60 13.70 -10.82
N ASN A 78 7.57 13.90 -11.71
CA ASN A 78 8.56 14.97 -11.65
C ASN A 78 8.42 15.88 -12.88
N ASP A 79 8.65 17.17 -12.67
CA ASP A 79 8.91 18.13 -13.76
C ASP A 79 10.40 18.04 -14.12
N VAL A 80 10.72 18.00 -15.39
CA VAL A 80 12.09 18.06 -15.90
C VAL A 80 12.28 19.38 -16.64
N GLY A 81 13.34 20.09 -16.31
CA GLY A 81 13.68 21.36 -16.92
C GLY A 81 15.12 21.38 -17.43
N VAL A 82 15.41 22.19 -18.43
CA VAL A 82 16.75 22.45 -18.95
C VAL A 82 17.01 23.95 -18.96
N SER A 83 18.17 24.37 -18.47
CA SER A 83 18.62 25.76 -18.58
C SER A 83 19.85 25.89 -19.47
N ASP A 84 20.05 27.05 -20.01
CA ASP A 84 21.30 27.41 -20.67
C ASP A 84 22.43 27.53 -19.64
N PHE A 85 23.66 27.32 -20.08
CA PHE A 85 24.83 27.43 -19.21
C PHE A 85 24.92 28.81 -18.54
N GLY A 86 24.99 28.81 -17.21
CA GLY A 86 25.06 30.01 -16.38
C GLY A 86 23.78 30.42 -15.70
N ASP A 87 22.63 29.87 -16.12
CA ASP A 87 21.37 30.11 -15.45
C ASP A 87 21.26 29.26 -14.18
N ALA A 88 20.67 29.83 -13.14
CA ALA A 88 20.55 29.15 -11.85
C ALA A 88 19.41 28.12 -11.80
N THR A 89 18.38 28.31 -12.63
CA THR A 89 17.18 27.41 -12.68
C THR A 89 16.60 27.44 -14.09
N PRO A 90 15.81 26.45 -14.49
CA PRO A 90 15.05 26.47 -15.72
C PRO A 90 14.08 27.64 -15.79
N ASP A 91 13.89 28.22 -16.96
CA ASP A 91 12.85 29.22 -17.18
C ASP A 91 11.47 28.52 -17.10
N GLU A 92 10.63 28.96 -16.17
CA GLU A 92 9.27 28.45 -15.97
C GLU A 92 8.37 28.62 -17.21
N SER A 93 8.74 29.52 -18.13
CA SER A 93 8.03 29.73 -19.40
C SER A 93 8.41 28.70 -20.48
N VAL A 94 9.45 27.93 -20.28
CA VAL A 94 9.88 26.85 -21.19
C VAL A 94 9.01 25.62 -20.96
N ALA A 95 8.62 24.98 -22.06
CA ALA A 95 7.85 23.75 -21.98
C ALA A 95 8.58 22.72 -21.12
N GLN A 96 7.95 22.32 -20.03
CA GLN A 96 8.45 21.33 -19.11
C GLN A 96 7.86 19.95 -19.45
N ALA A 97 8.70 18.95 -19.51
CA ALA A 97 8.24 17.59 -19.72
C ALA A 97 8.00 16.92 -18.37
N LEU A 98 6.92 16.15 -18.29
CA LEU A 98 6.60 15.33 -17.13
C LEU A 98 7.27 13.95 -17.25
N PHE A 99 7.89 13.54 -16.16
CA PHE A 99 8.60 12.27 -16.07
C PHE A 99 8.23 11.55 -14.79
N PHE A 100 7.84 10.27 -14.89
CA PHE A 100 7.47 9.48 -13.74
C PHE A 100 8.66 8.64 -13.25
N TYR A 101 9.16 8.94 -12.06
CA TYR A 101 10.22 8.18 -11.44
C TYR A 101 9.67 7.19 -10.41
N VAL A 102 10.14 5.94 -10.46
CA VAL A 102 9.82 4.90 -9.49
C VAL A 102 11.04 4.63 -8.62
N ALA A 103 10.99 5.10 -7.38
CA ALA A 103 12.03 4.80 -6.41
C ALA A 103 11.98 3.34 -5.98
N GLY A 104 13.15 2.72 -5.90
CA GLY A 104 13.32 1.35 -5.45
C GLY A 104 13.45 0.33 -6.59
N ALA A 105 14.37 -0.60 -6.41
CA ALA A 105 14.52 -1.74 -7.31
C ALA A 105 13.37 -2.72 -7.08
N TYR A 106 12.66 -3.12 -8.14
CA TYR A 106 11.78 -4.27 -8.08
C TYR A 106 12.62 -5.53 -7.90
N SER A 107 12.38 -6.26 -6.81
CA SER A 107 12.97 -7.59 -6.60
C SER A 107 11.91 -8.66 -6.87
N PRO A 108 12.20 -9.68 -7.68
CA PRO A 108 11.31 -10.83 -7.79
C PRO A 108 11.06 -11.53 -6.45
N ASP A 109 11.98 -11.35 -5.49
CA ASP A 109 11.86 -11.89 -4.13
C ASP A 109 10.83 -11.14 -3.29
N ASP A 110 10.39 -9.95 -3.73
CA ASP A 110 9.32 -9.20 -3.09
C ASP A 110 7.91 -9.69 -3.52
N VAL A 111 7.83 -10.64 -4.45
CA VAL A 111 6.56 -11.30 -4.79
C VAL A 111 6.16 -12.21 -3.64
N ILE A 112 5.10 -11.82 -2.95
CA ILE A 112 4.58 -12.54 -1.79
C ILE A 112 3.76 -13.76 -2.27
N LYS A 113 4.14 -14.94 -1.78
CA LYS A 113 3.35 -16.16 -1.89
C LYS A 113 3.24 -16.79 -0.52
N GLY A 114 2.02 -17.04 -0.08
CA GLY A 114 1.82 -17.69 1.21
C GLY A 114 0.40 -17.55 1.72
N ALA A 115 0.08 -18.38 2.68
CA ALA A 115 -1.14 -18.32 3.47
C ALA A 115 -0.87 -17.46 4.73
N VAL A 116 -1.92 -17.21 5.49
CA VAL A 116 -1.79 -16.68 6.85
C VAL A 116 -0.95 -17.66 7.68
N GLU A 117 0.13 -17.17 8.27
CA GLU A 117 0.97 -18.00 9.13
C GLU A 117 0.34 -18.16 10.51
N GLU A 118 -0.14 -17.05 11.07
CA GLU A 118 -0.74 -17.04 12.40
C GLU A 118 -1.92 -16.07 12.44
N LEU A 119 -2.99 -16.47 13.11
CA LEU A 119 -4.16 -15.65 13.40
C LEU A 119 -4.44 -15.67 14.90
N TYR A 120 -4.63 -14.50 15.48
CA TYR A 120 -4.97 -14.34 16.89
C TYR A 120 -6.24 -13.48 17.03
N ILE A 121 -7.15 -13.93 17.90
CA ILE A 121 -8.32 -13.15 18.33
C ILE A 121 -8.23 -13.00 19.85
N GLU A 122 -8.19 -11.75 20.35
CA GLU A 122 -7.97 -11.46 21.78
C GLU A 122 -6.72 -12.16 22.37
N GLY A 123 -5.69 -12.32 21.56
CA GLY A 123 -4.46 -13.01 21.96
C GLY A 123 -4.55 -14.54 21.96
N LEU A 124 -5.72 -15.13 21.67
CA LEU A 124 -5.86 -16.57 21.51
C LEU A 124 -5.41 -16.94 20.09
N PHE A 125 -4.45 -17.86 20.00
CA PHE A 125 -4.04 -18.44 18.71
C PHE A 125 -5.18 -19.29 18.14
N MET A 126 -5.60 -18.97 16.92
CA MET A 126 -6.76 -19.58 16.27
C MET A 126 -6.41 -20.82 15.43
N GLY A 127 -5.16 -21.29 15.49
CA GLY A 127 -4.73 -22.45 14.72
C GLY A 127 -4.42 -22.13 13.26
N HIS A 128 -4.46 -23.18 12.44
CA HIS A 128 -4.15 -23.08 11.02
C HIS A 128 -5.36 -22.62 10.22
N THR A 129 -5.09 -21.85 9.18
CA THR A 129 -6.10 -21.41 8.21
C THR A 129 -6.13 -22.35 7.01
N HIS A 130 -7.27 -22.41 6.32
CA HIS A 130 -7.43 -23.15 5.09
C HIS A 130 -7.97 -22.24 3.99
N GLY A 131 -7.33 -22.24 2.81
CA GLY A 131 -7.76 -21.39 1.72
C GLY A 131 -7.18 -19.96 1.76
N SER A 132 -7.92 -19.00 1.25
CA SER A 132 -7.50 -17.59 1.15
C SER A 132 -7.88 -16.79 2.39
N LEU A 133 -7.05 -15.80 2.69
CA LEU A 133 -7.41 -14.66 3.52
C LEU A 133 -7.85 -13.53 2.59
N ASP A 134 -9.07 -13.06 2.79
CA ASP A 134 -9.59 -11.91 2.04
C ASP A 134 -9.69 -10.70 2.98
N ILE A 135 -8.98 -9.64 2.64
CA ILE A 135 -9.06 -8.34 3.32
C ILE A 135 -9.64 -7.35 2.33
N GLU A 136 -10.82 -6.85 2.62
CA GLU A 136 -11.45 -5.82 1.81
C GLU A 136 -11.31 -4.45 2.46
N HIS A 137 -10.92 -3.47 1.67
CA HIS A 137 -10.89 -2.06 2.04
C HIS A 137 -11.78 -1.27 1.09
N GLY A 138 -12.88 -0.77 1.59
CA GLY A 138 -13.80 0.10 0.87
C GLY A 138 -13.62 1.56 1.27
N VAL A 139 -13.63 2.46 0.29
CA VAL A 139 -13.62 3.91 0.52
C VAL A 139 -14.85 4.50 -0.17
N GLU A 140 -15.71 5.12 0.61
CA GLU A 140 -16.81 5.91 0.09
C GLU A 140 -16.34 7.34 -0.13
N THR A 141 -16.64 7.89 -1.29
CA THR A 141 -16.28 9.26 -1.66
C THR A 141 -17.54 10.08 -1.96
N SER A 142 -17.48 11.37 -1.66
CA SER A 142 -18.47 12.35 -2.06
C SER A 142 -17.79 13.41 -2.92
N GLU A 143 -18.42 13.74 -4.03
CA GLU A 143 -17.92 14.72 -4.99
C GLU A 143 -18.59 16.07 -4.73
N ILE A 144 -17.79 17.13 -4.78
CA ILE A 144 -18.28 18.52 -4.70
C ILE A 144 -18.30 19.07 -6.12
N GLU A 145 -19.50 19.38 -6.60
CA GLU A 145 -19.75 19.99 -7.90
C GLU A 145 -20.07 21.47 -7.74
N VAL A 146 -19.77 22.25 -8.74
CA VAL A 146 -20.14 23.66 -8.85
C VAL A 146 -20.73 23.92 -10.24
N ASP A 147 -21.73 24.80 -10.32
CA ASP A 147 -22.47 25.07 -11.58
C ASP A 147 -21.60 25.57 -12.73
N GLN A 148 -20.41 26.09 -12.43
CA GLN A 148 -19.47 26.63 -13.43
C GLN A 148 -18.52 25.56 -13.99
N SER A 149 -18.54 24.33 -13.49
CA SER A 149 -17.66 23.24 -13.92
C SER A 149 -18.45 22.02 -14.35
N LEU A 150 -18.07 21.43 -15.47
CA LEU A 150 -18.64 20.15 -15.93
C LEU A 150 -18.05 18.94 -15.20
N LEU A 151 -17.01 19.14 -14.41
CA LEU A 151 -16.34 18.10 -13.63
C LEU A 151 -16.35 18.49 -12.15
N PRO A 152 -16.39 17.50 -11.23
CA PRO A 152 -16.25 17.75 -9.81
C PRO A 152 -14.99 18.56 -9.51
N VAL A 153 -15.10 19.58 -8.69
CA VAL A 153 -13.96 20.42 -8.29
C VAL A 153 -13.17 19.81 -7.14
N ARG A 154 -13.80 18.89 -6.38
CA ARG A 154 -13.14 18.20 -5.27
C ARG A 154 -13.87 16.90 -4.93
N THR A 155 -13.09 15.87 -4.62
CA THR A 155 -13.58 14.63 -4.03
C THR A 155 -13.15 14.58 -2.56
N ILE A 156 -14.08 14.26 -1.66
CA ILE A 156 -13.83 14.08 -0.23
C ILE A 156 -14.15 12.64 0.17
N LYS A 157 -13.41 12.11 1.13
CA LYS A 157 -13.66 10.79 1.72
C LYS A 157 -14.88 10.92 2.66
N ALA A 158 -15.94 10.17 2.37
CA ALA A 158 -17.19 10.17 3.14
C ALA A 158 -17.24 9.01 4.15
N GLY A 159 -16.60 7.89 3.83
CA GLY A 159 -16.56 6.71 4.70
C GLY A 159 -15.40 5.79 4.36
N GLU A 160 -15.14 4.87 5.26
CA GLU A 160 -14.13 3.82 5.11
C GLU A 160 -14.61 2.55 5.78
N THR A 161 -14.44 1.43 5.11
CA THR A 161 -14.83 0.12 5.62
C THR A 161 -13.68 -0.85 5.45
N PHE A 162 -13.48 -1.71 6.45
CA PHE A 162 -12.58 -2.85 6.38
C PHE A 162 -13.33 -4.09 6.79
N SER A 163 -13.17 -5.15 6.02
CA SER A 163 -13.67 -6.48 6.36
C SER A 163 -12.58 -7.53 6.16
N LEU A 164 -12.69 -8.61 6.90
CA LEU A 164 -11.75 -9.70 6.86
C LEU A 164 -12.53 -11.01 6.84
N ALA A 165 -12.15 -11.89 5.93
CA ALA A 165 -12.72 -13.24 5.83
C ALA A 165 -11.60 -14.27 5.70
N VAL A 166 -11.65 -15.31 6.54
CA VAL A 166 -10.70 -16.41 6.50
C VAL A 166 -11.33 -17.68 7.09
N PRO A 167 -11.20 -18.85 6.47
CA PRO A 167 -11.62 -20.12 7.05
C PRO A 167 -10.52 -20.69 7.95
N LEU A 168 -10.89 -21.15 9.14
CA LEU A 168 -10.02 -21.91 10.04
C LEU A 168 -10.13 -23.41 9.77
N ALA A 169 -8.99 -24.07 9.72
CA ALA A 169 -8.87 -25.51 9.58
C ALA A 169 -9.08 -26.28 10.92
N GLU A 170 -8.93 -25.57 12.04
CA GLU A 170 -9.05 -26.16 13.38
C GLU A 170 -10.33 -25.70 14.04
N VAL A 171 -11.14 -26.68 14.50
CA VAL A 171 -12.42 -26.41 15.14
C VAL A 171 -12.40 -26.92 16.56
N THR A 172 -12.30 -26.04 17.54
CA THR A 172 -12.38 -26.31 18.97
C THR A 172 -13.54 -25.53 19.59
N LEU A 173 -13.94 -25.86 20.83
CA LEU A 173 -14.98 -25.08 21.53
C LEU A 173 -14.52 -23.62 21.77
N GLU A 174 -13.24 -23.44 22.02
CA GLU A 174 -12.62 -22.12 22.16
C GLU A 174 -12.73 -21.33 20.86
N HIS A 175 -12.35 -21.92 19.72
CA HIS A 175 -12.46 -21.28 18.42
C HIS A 175 -13.91 -20.93 18.07
N ILE A 176 -14.85 -21.86 18.28
CA ILE A 176 -16.28 -21.60 18.06
C ILE A 176 -16.76 -20.43 18.95
N LYS A 177 -16.38 -20.43 20.23
CA LYS A 177 -16.73 -19.34 21.15
C LYS A 177 -16.26 -17.98 20.66
N GLU A 178 -14.98 -17.90 20.26
CA GLU A 178 -14.38 -16.64 19.80
C GLU A 178 -14.96 -16.18 18.46
N VAL A 179 -15.12 -17.10 17.51
CA VAL A 179 -15.62 -16.77 16.15
C VAL A 179 -17.11 -16.44 16.17
N TRP A 180 -17.91 -17.13 16.99
CA TRP A 180 -19.34 -16.84 17.09
C TRP A 180 -19.68 -15.74 18.11
N GLY A 181 -18.64 -15.14 18.72
CA GLY A 181 -18.84 -14.06 19.69
C GLY A 181 -19.66 -14.47 20.90
N ILE A 182 -19.53 -15.74 21.34
CA ILE A 182 -20.31 -16.28 22.45
C ILE A 182 -19.78 -15.74 23.77
N SER A 183 -20.60 -15.06 24.54
CA SER A 183 -20.24 -14.52 25.85
C SER A 183 -20.10 -15.55 26.95
N ALA A 184 -20.79 -16.67 26.82
CA ALA A 184 -20.81 -17.75 27.83
C ALA A 184 -19.42 -18.42 27.99
N SER A 185 -19.08 -18.82 29.19
CA SER A 185 -17.89 -19.63 29.49
C SER A 185 -18.06 -21.09 29.09
N ILE A 186 -16.95 -21.73 28.75
CA ILE A 186 -16.93 -23.17 28.56
C ILE A 186 -16.96 -23.84 29.93
N GLU A 187 -17.94 -24.73 30.18
CA GLU A 187 -18.12 -25.44 31.43
C GLU A 187 -17.45 -26.80 31.36
N GLU A 188 -16.68 -27.14 32.39
CA GLU A 188 -16.10 -28.45 32.59
C GLU A 188 -17.10 -29.35 33.38
N LEU A 189 -17.62 -30.37 32.74
CA LEU A 189 -18.64 -31.28 33.34
C LEU A 189 -18.07 -32.56 33.96
N GLY A 190 -16.73 -32.68 33.99
CA GLY A 190 -16.02 -33.86 34.44
C GLY A 190 -16.01 -35.02 33.42
N ALA A 191 -15.17 -36.01 33.67
CA ALA A 191 -14.95 -37.14 32.75
C ALA A 191 -14.61 -36.75 31.30
N GLY A 192 -13.87 -35.64 31.09
CA GLY A 192 -13.48 -35.15 29.77
C GLY A 192 -14.61 -34.52 28.97
N ARG A 193 -15.74 -34.22 29.59
CA ARG A 193 -16.89 -33.59 28.95
C ARG A 193 -16.85 -32.08 29.17
N ARG A 194 -17.01 -31.34 28.09
CA ARG A 194 -17.06 -29.87 28.08
C ARG A 194 -18.33 -29.41 27.39
N ARG A 195 -18.86 -28.28 27.80
CA ARG A 195 -20.08 -27.69 27.23
C ARG A 195 -19.92 -26.20 26.98
N LEU A 196 -20.32 -25.78 25.80
CA LEU A 196 -20.50 -24.39 25.45
C LEU A 196 -21.99 -24.17 25.17
N THR A 197 -22.62 -23.25 25.91
CA THR A 197 -23.99 -22.80 25.65
C THR A 197 -23.97 -21.55 24.82
N PHE A 198 -24.90 -21.40 23.88
CA PHE A 198 -24.92 -20.25 22.97
C PHE A 198 -26.36 -19.83 22.66
N GLY A 199 -26.49 -18.58 22.20
CA GLY A 199 -27.75 -17.95 21.80
C GLY A 199 -28.34 -17.03 22.85
N GLY A 200 -29.11 -16.05 22.40
CA GLY A 200 -29.75 -15.06 23.26
C GLY A 200 -28.90 -13.81 23.55
N ASP A 201 -27.63 -13.77 23.10
CA ASP A 201 -26.83 -12.57 23.18
C ASP A 201 -27.38 -11.48 22.27
N THR A 202 -27.54 -10.27 22.81
CA THR A 202 -28.08 -9.13 22.08
C THR A 202 -26.98 -8.15 21.66
N ALA A 203 -25.79 -8.29 22.19
CA ALA A 203 -24.64 -7.44 21.88
C ALA A 203 -23.67 -8.15 20.96
N ILE A 204 -23.17 -7.43 19.98
CA ILE A 204 -22.05 -7.90 19.15
C ILE A 204 -20.78 -7.79 19.99
N THR A 205 -20.03 -8.88 20.06
CA THR A 205 -18.74 -8.88 20.76
C THR A 205 -17.69 -8.21 19.89
N GLU A 206 -17.03 -7.21 20.42
CA GLU A 206 -15.91 -6.54 19.77
C GLU A 206 -14.59 -7.11 20.27
N LYS A 207 -13.65 -7.37 19.36
CA LYS A 207 -12.40 -8.05 19.67
C LYS A 207 -11.25 -7.46 18.89
N SER A 208 -10.05 -7.54 19.46
CA SER A 208 -8.81 -7.25 18.72
C SER A 208 -8.41 -8.47 17.89
N VAL A 209 -7.86 -8.22 16.71
CA VAL A 209 -7.41 -9.27 15.79
C VAL A 209 -6.01 -8.97 15.30
N MET A 210 -5.11 -9.95 15.33
CA MET A 210 -3.78 -9.86 14.78
C MET A 210 -3.52 -11.01 13.83
N LEU A 211 -2.94 -10.69 12.67
CA LEU A 211 -2.51 -11.67 11.68
C LEU A 211 -1.02 -11.54 11.43
N VAL A 212 -0.35 -12.66 11.27
CA VAL A 212 1.01 -12.75 10.78
C VAL A 212 0.98 -13.30 9.36
N LEU A 213 1.49 -12.52 8.43
CA LEU A 213 1.47 -12.79 7.00
C LEU A 213 2.91 -12.84 6.47
N PRO A 214 3.20 -13.67 5.47
CA PRO A 214 4.50 -13.62 4.83
C PRO A 214 4.69 -12.28 4.11
N ALA A 215 5.88 -11.73 4.20
CA ALA A 215 6.35 -10.63 3.38
C ALA A 215 7.47 -11.11 2.46
N GLY A 216 7.76 -10.37 1.40
CA GLY A 216 8.89 -10.70 0.52
C GLY A 216 10.23 -10.69 1.27
N SER A 217 11.25 -11.32 0.68
CA SER A 217 12.65 -11.29 1.17
C SER A 217 12.84 -11.82 2.60
N GLY A 218 12.05 -12.82 3.01
CA GLY A 218 12.18 -13.46 4.33
C GLY A 218 11.69 -12.61 5.51
N LYS A 219 10.95 -11.57 5.23
CA LYS A 219 10.27 -10.75 6.23
C LYS A 219 8.85 -11.22 6.49
N LYS A 220 8.23 -10.68 7.53
CA LYS A 220 6.83 -10.91 7.89
C LYS A 220 6.10 -9.59 8.09
N PHE A 221 4.80 -9.59 7.81
CA PHE A 221 3.88 -8.53 8.20
C PHE A 221 3.08 -8.95 9.42
N ALA A 222 3.01 -8.09 10.42
CA ALA A 222 1.99 -8.16 11.45
C ALA A 222 0.91 -7.11 11.15
N LEU A 223 -0.30 -7.57 10.89
CA LEU A 223 -1.47 -6.71 10.73
C LEU A 223 -2.33 -6.81 11.98
N THR A 224 -2.48 -5.70 12.68
CA THR A 224 -3.31 -5.63 13.90
C THR A 224 -4.50 -4.73 13.66
N PHE A 225 -5.71 -5.24 13.87
CA PHE A 225 -6.94 -4.47 13.97
C PHE A 225 -7.32 -4.31 15.44
N TYR A 226 -7.59 -3.08 15.87
CA TYR A 226 -7.83 -2.77 17.29
C TYR A 226 -9.22 -3.18 17.76
N ARG A 227 -10.23 -3.01 16.91
CA ARG A 227 -11.62 -3.36 17.21
C ARG A 227 -12.28 -3.98 15.99
N CYS A 228 -12.74 -5.20 16.13
CA CYS A 228 -13.49 -5.93 15.12
C CYS A 228 -14.80 -6.41 15.69
N ALA A 229 -15.89 -6.20 14.98
CA ALA A 229 -17.14 -6.87 15.26
C ALA A 229 -17.06 -8.29 14.70
N VAL A 230 -17.20 -9.27 15.57
CA VAL A 230 -17.22 -10.68 15.16
C VAL A 230 -18.63 -11.00 14.69
N LEU A 231 -18.78 -11.20 13.40
CA LEU A 231 -20.04 -11.56 12.76
C LEU A 231 -19.91 -13.00 12.25
N ALA A 232 -20.39 -13.93 13.03
CA ALA A 232 -20.45 -15.31 12.59
C ALA A 232 -21.50 -15.45 11.48
N SER A 233 -21.06 -15.32 10.23
CA SER A 233 -21.90 -15.65 9.09
C SER A 233 -21.20 -16.72 8.27
N GLY A 234 -21.77 -17.90 8.26
CA GLY A 234 -21.21 -19.02 7.50
C GLY A 234 -21.85 -20.33 7.86
N THR A 235 -21.63 -21.32 7.03
CA THR A 235 -22.10 -22.69 7.26
C THR A 235 -20.96 -23.54 7.76
N LEU A 236 -21.13 -24.15 8.93
CA LEU A 236 -20.22 -25.17 9.44
C LEU A 236 -20.73 -26.50 8.95
N SER A 237 -20.02 -27.14 8.03
CA SER A 237 -20.44 -28.41 7.41
C SER A 237 -19.53 -29.55 7.82
N TRP A 238 -20.10 -30.70 8.17
CA TRP A 238 -19.39 -31.96 8.40
C TRP A 238 -19.66 -32.93 7.25
N SER A 239 -18.61 -33.30 6.55
CA SER A 239 -18.68 -34.35 5.52
C SER A 239 -17.62 -35.41 5.79
N LYS A 240 -17.76 -36.56 5.13
CA LYS A 240 -16.74 -37.62 5.22
C LYS A 240 -15.55 -37.38 4.29
N GLU A 241 -15.73 -36.54 3.30
CA GLU A 241 -14.82 -36.37 2.20
C GLU A 241 -14.06 -35.00 2.25
N GLU A 242 -14.60 -34.05 3.00
CA GLU A 242 -14.06 -32.70 3.09
C GLU A 242 -13.68 -32.34 4.51
N GLN A 243 -12.65 -31.54 4.65
CA GLN A 243 -12.24 -30.93 5.92
C GLN A 243 -13.36 -30.03 6.45
N VAL A 244 -13.51 -29.97 7.76
CA VAL A 244 -14.43 -29.03 8.40
C VAL A 244 -13.71 -27.71 8.56
N ASP A 245 -14.23 -26.68 7.92
CA ASP A 245 -13.72 -25.32 8.02
C ASP A 245 -14.67 -24.46 8.86
N LEU A 246 -14.10 -23.68 9.78
CA LEU A 246 -14.83 -22.69 10.57
C LEU A 246 -14.66 -21.31 9.89
N PRO A 247 -15.68 -20.80 9.18
CA PRO A 247 -15.58 -19.52 8.52
C PRO A 247 -15.57 -18.38 9.54
N ILE A 248 -14.59 -17.48 9.41
CA ILE A 248 -14.51 -16.23 10.16
C ILE A 248 -14.88 -15.10 9.23
N GLN A 249 -15.76 -14.22 9.68
CA GLN A 249 -16.04 -12.95 9.05
C GLN A 249 -16.04 -11.85 10.11
N LEU A 250 -15.20 -10.86 9.91
CA LEU A 250 -15.00 -9.76 10.82
C LEU A 250 -15.23 -8.44 10.10
N THR A 251 -15.91 -7.52 10.75
CA THR A 251 -16.01 -6.12 10.31
C THR A 251 -15.18 -5.26 11.25
N VAL A 252 -14.26 -4.49 10.70
CA VAL A 252 -13.38 -3.64 11.51
C VAL A 252 -14.11 -2.36 11.88
N LEU A 253 -13.99 -1.97 13.13
CA LEU A 253 -14.60 -0.77 13.71
C LEU A 253 -13.50 0.24 14.08
N ALA A 254 -13.82 1.51 13.97
CA ALA A 254 -12.92 2.56 14.45
C ALA A 254 -12.83 2.58 15.98
N ASP A 255 -11.61 2.60 16.50
CA ASP A 255 -11.33 2.89 17.90
C ASP A 255 -11.17 4.39 18.09
N THR A 256 -12.24 5.05 18.45
CA THR A 256 -12.29 6.52 18.63
C THR A 256 -11.48 7.04 19.83
N SER A 257 -10.95 6.14 20.68
CA SER A 257 -10.03 6.53 21.75
C SER A 257 -8.64 6.87 21.23
N ARG A 258 -8.34 6.48 19.97
CA ARG A 258 -7.07 6.73 19.28
C ARG A 258 -7.12 7.98 18.41
N PRO A 259 -5.97 8.59 18.12
CA PRO A 259 -5.90 9.76 17.25
C PRO A 259 -6.35 9.42 15.81
N ALA A 260 -6.84 10.43 15.11
CA ALA A 260 -7.20 10.30 13.69
C ALA A 260 -5.99 9.81 12.87
N GLY A 261 -6.21 8.81 12.03
CA GLY A 261 -5.15 8.12 11.27
C GLY A 261 -4.62 6.84 11.92
N ASP A 262 -4.93 6.59 13.22
CA ASP A 262 -4.56 5.37 13.96
C ASP A 262 -5.79 4.73 14.63
N GLN A 263 -6.96 4.80 14.01
CA GLN A 263 -8.21 4.34 14.63
C GLN A 263 -8.63 2.93 14.23
N VAL A 264 -8.06 2.40 13.15
CA VAL A 264 -8.50 1.13 12.55
C VAL A 264 -7.55 0.01 12.90
N GLY A 265 -6.27 0.21 12.65
CA GLY A 265 -5.25 -0.81 12.83
C GLY A 265 -3.89 -0.34 12.35
N ARG A 266 -2.92 -1.25 12.37
CA ARG A 266 -1.56 -0.95 11.91
C ARG A 266 -0.94 -2.13 11.18
N TRP A 267 -0.08 -1.81 10.23
CA TRP A 267 0.82 -2.74 9.59
C TRP A 267 2.23 -2.57 10.15
N GLU A 268 2.86 -3.66 10.51
CA GLU A 268 4.26 -3.69 10.94
C GLU A 268 5.02 -4.69 10.07
N GLU A 269 6.15 -4.29 9.52
CA GLU A 269 7.08 -5.19 8.82
C GLU A 269 8.25 -5.50 9.76
N TYR A 270 8.61 -6.77 9.88
CA TYR A 270 9.76 -7.19 10.69
C TYR A 270 10.49 -8.36 10.04
N THR A 271 11.76 -8.53 10.38
CA THR A 271 12.56 -9.69 9.99
C THR A 271 12.30 -10.82 10.99
N ALA A 272 11.96 -12.01 10.47
CA ALA A 272 11.66 -13.19 11.27
C ALA A 272 12.92 -13.79 11.92
#